data_da1c5cebc6f85ebc04d24e7b1558a6f4
#
_entry.id   da1c5cebc6f85ebc04d24e7b1558a6f4
#
_cell.length_a   1.000
_cell.length_b   1.000
_cell.length_c   1.000
_cell.angle_alpha   90.00
_cell.angle_beta   90.00
_cell.angle_gamma   90.00
#
_symmetry.space_group_name_H-M   'P 1'
#
loop_
_entity.id
_entity.type
_entity.pdbx_description
1 polymer ?
#
loop_
_entity_poly.entity_id
_entity_poly.type
_entity_poly.pdbx_seq_one_letter_code
_entity_poly.pdbx_strand_id
1 'polypeptide(L)'
;MIILDENFPESQRQLLKAWRIPIRQIGVEISRKGIQDEEIIPLLLRLRQPTFFTLDDDFYSRSLCHARYCLVCVDVAQYEAAAFVRRFLRHKDFDTEAKRRGTVIRLSHAGIFLWLLHSEKEVSLNWE
;
A
#
# COMPACT_ATOMS: atom_id res chain seq x y z
N MET A 1 -0.18 -9.79 4.47
CA MET A 1 -1.22 -9.04 5.24
C MET A 1 -1.46 -7.70 4.56
N ILE A 2 -2.70 -7.37 4.26
CA ILE A 2 -3.06 -6.11 3.59
C ILE A 2 -3.60 -5.15 4.63
N ILE A 3 -2.95 -3.98 4.76
CA ILE A 3 -3.25 -2.97 5.76
C ILE A 3 -3.68 -1.69 5.05
N LEU A 4 -4.81 -1.13 5.47
CA LEU A 4 -5.26 0.17 4.98
C LEU A 4 -4.94 1.26 5.99
N ASP A 5 -4.52 2.43 5.52
CA ASP A 5 -4.38 3.62 6.34
C ASP A 5 -5.72 3.98 6.98
N GLU A 6 -5.66 4.62 8.14
CA GLU A 6 -6.85 5.08 8.87
C GLU A 6 -7.76 5.96 8.00
N ASN A 7 -7.18 6.79 7.15
CA ASN A 7 -7.90 7.73 6.30
C ASN A 7 -8.37 7.12 4.96
N PHE A 8 -8.17 5.83 4.76
CA PHE A 8 -8.69 5.17 3.56
C PHE A 8 -10.22 5.25 3.55
N PRO A 9 -10.86 5.72 2.46
CA PRO A 9 -12.31 5.99 2.46
C PRO A 9 -13.14 4.77 2.79
N GLU A 10 -14.14 4.94 3.64
CA GLU A 10 -15.02 3.84 4.07
C GLU A 10 -15.74 3.17 2.91
N SER A 11 -16.21 3.97 1.93
CA SER A 11 -16.87 3.40 0.74
C SER A 11 -15.94 2.46 -0.03
N GLN A 12 -14.66 2.80 -0.10
CA GLN A 12 -13.66 1.99 -0.80
C GLN A 12 -13.27 0.76 0.01
N ARG A 13 -13.19 0.90 1.32
CA ARG A 13 -12.99 -0.23 2.23
C ARG A 13 -14.11 -1.27 2.06
N GLN A 14 -15.36 -0.81 1.97
CA GLN A 14 -16.51 -1.71 1.78
C GLN A 14 -16.44 -2.44 0.43
N LEU A 15 -15.99 -1.77 -0.62
CA LEU A 15 -15.78 -2.42 -1.92
C LEU A 15 -14.74 -3.55 -1.82
N LEU A 16 -13.60 -3.29 -1.17
CA LEU A 16 -12.57 -4.31 -1.00
C LEU A 16 -13.12 -5.53 -0.25
N LYS A 17 -13.90 -5.29 0.80
CA LYS A 17 -14.55 -6.37 1.55
C LYS A 17 -15.56 -7.13 0.68
N ALA A 18 -16.37 -6.42 -0.09
CA ALA A 18 -17.35 -7.04 -1.00
C ALA A 18 -16.67 -7.91 -2.07
N TRP A 19 -15.46 -7.52 -2.49
CA TRP A 19 -14.66 -8.30 -3.43
C TRP A 19 -13.89 -9.44 -2.76
N ARG A 20 -14.09 -9.63 -1.45
CA ARG A 20 -13.46 -10.69 -0.66
C ARG A 20 -11.94 -10.57 -0.60
N ILE A 21 -11.42 -9.34 -0.62
CA ILE A 21 -10.01 -9.07 -0.38
C ILE A 21 -9.83 -8.92 1.13
N PRO A 22 -9.05 -9.79 1.78
CA PRO A 22 -8.84 -9.69 3.23
C PRO A 22 -8.01 -8.47 3.56
N ILE A 23 -8.60 -7.55 4.31
CA ILE A 23 -7.96 -6.28 4.69
C ILE A 23 -8.12 -6.05 6.19
N ARG A 24 -7.19 -5.26 6.74
CA ARG A 24 -7.29 -4.70 8.08
C ARG A 24 -6.97 -3.23 8.00
N GLN A 25 -7.73 -2.40 8.69
CA GLN A 25 -7.56 -0.97 8.65
C GLN A 25 -7.05 -0.46 10.01
N ILE A 26 -6.07 0.44 9.95
CA ILE A 26 -5.58 1.13 11.14
C ILE A 26 -6.75 1.92 11.75
N GLY A 27 -6.93 1.78 13.06
CA GLY A 27 -8.02 2.42 13.77
C GLY A 27 -9.33 1.65 13.78
N VAL A 28 -9.39 0.52 13.07
CA VAL A 28 -10.57 -0.38 13.06
C VAL A 28 -10.15 -1.75 13.60
N GLU A 29 -9.42 -2.55 12.81
CA GLU A 29 -8.96 -3.89 13.24
C GLU A 29 -7.57 -3.86 13.87
N ILE A 30 -6.76 -2.86 13.57
CA ILE A 30 -5.38 -2.76 14.03
C ILE A 30 -5.16 -1.40 14.66
N SER A 31 -4.45 -1.37 15.81
CA SER A 31 -4.05 -0.16 16.51
C SER A 31 -5.25 0.70 16.91
N ARG A 32 -5.00 1.92 17.30
CA ARG A 32 -6.02 2.88 17.76
C ARG A 32 -6.25 3.95 16.69
N LYS A 33 -7.41 4.62 16.78
CA LYS A 33 -7.67 5.81 15.97
C LYS A 33 -6.73 6.94 16.38
N GLY A 34 -6.36 7.77 15.41
CA GLY A 34 -5.51 8.93 15.65
C GLY A 34 -4.03 8.64 15.77
N ILE A 35 -3.60 7.46 15.32
CA ILE A 35 -2.16 7.14 15.26
C ILE A 35 -1.45 8.15 14.36
N GLN A 36 -0.30 8.64 14.81
CA GLN A 36 0.47 9.63 14.06
C GLN A 36 1.31 8.96 12.98
N ASP A 37 1.67 9.73 11.92
CA ASP A 37 2.44 9.19 10.79
C ASP A 37 3.75 8.56 11.23
N GLU A 38 4.45 9.15 12.20
CA GLU A 38 5.71 8.64 12.71
C GLU A 38 5.57 7.31 13.48
N GLU A 39 4.35 6.91 13.82
CA GLU A 39 4.08 5.64 14.49
C GLU A 39 3.76 4.51 13.50
N ILE A 40 3.51 4.83 12.23
CA ILE A 40 3.07 3.85 11.23
C ILE A 40 4.19 2.87 10.88
N ILE A 41 5.38 3.36 10.56
CA ILE A 41 6.49 2.47 10.22
C ILE A 41 6.84 1.53 11.38
N PRO A 42 6.97 2.00 12.64
CA PRO A 42 7.15 1.09 13.76
C PRO A 42 6.04 0.04 13.87
N LEU A 43 4.79 0.40 13.61
CA LEU A 43 3.67 -0.54 13.61
C LEU A 43 3.86 -1.61 12.52
N LEU A 44 4.19 -1.20 11.30
CA LEU A 44 4.39 -2.14 10.19
C LEU A 44 5.52 -3.11 10.47
N LEU A 45 6.56 -2.67 11.15
CA LEU A 45 7.69 -3.54 11.50
C LEU A 45 7.33 -4.62 12.53
N ARG A 46 6.23 -4.44 13.27
CA ARG A 46 5.72 -5.43 14.22
C ARG A 46 4.75 -6.43 13.59
N LEU A 47 4.30 -6.17 12.37
CA LEU A 47 3.36 -7.03 11.66
C LEU A 47 4.11 -7.99 10.74
N ARG A 48 3.42 -9.06 10.35
CA ARG A 48 4.03 -10.08 9.48
C ARG A 48 3.81 -9.73 8.02
N GLN A 49 4.89 -9.31 7.34
CA GLN A 49 4.91 -9.04 5.91
C GLN A 49 3.73 -8.16 5.44
N PRO A 50 3.56 -6.97 6.03
CA PRO A 50 2.42 -6.12 5.65
C PRO A 50 2.64 -5.44 4.31
N THR A 51 1.55 -5.27 3.54
CA THR A 51 1.46 -4.37 2.42
C THR A 51 0.52 -3.24 2.84
N PHE A 52 1.03 -2.03 2.95
CA PHE A 52 0.32 -0.87 3.47
C PHE A 52 -0.14 0.03 2.32
N PHE A 53 -1.44 0.29 2.25
CA PHE A 53 -2.05 1.18 1.25
C PHE A 53 -2.46 2.49 1.89
N THR A 54 -2.04 3.60 1.30
CA THR A 54 -2.37 4.94 1.75
C THR A 54 -2.63 5.85 0.55
N LEU A 55 -3.42 6.92 0.75
CA LEU A 55 -3.55 7.98 -0.26
C LEU A 55 -2.59 9.15 0.01
N ASP A 56 -1.77 9.06 1.06
CA ASP A 56 -0.79 10.07 1.42
C ASP A 56 0.52 9.83 0.67
N ASP A 57 0.87 10.73 -0.25
CA ASP A 57 2.07 10.61 -1.07
C ASP A 57 3.37 10.84 -0.29
N ASP A 58 3.30 11.33 0.95
CA ASP A 58 4.48 11.44 1.82
C ASP A 58 5.11 10.08 2.10
N PHE A 59 4.35 8.99 1.95
CA PHE A 59 4.89 7.64 2.09
C PHE A 59 5.60 7.14 0.84
N TYR A 60 5.54 7.87 -0.26
CA TYR A 60 6.28 7.51 -1.46
C TYR A 60 7.68 8.12 -1.39
N SER A 61 8.58 7.42 -0.72
CA SER A 61 9.95 7.87 -0.51
C SER A 61 10.90 6.68 -0.54
N ARG A 62 11.98 6.83 -1.32
CA ARG A 62 13.03 5.82 -1.40
C ARG A 62 13.59 5.46 -0.02
N SER A 63 13.70 6.44 0.87
CA SER A 63 14.27 6.25 2.21
C SER A 63 13.43 5.33 3.09
N LEU A 64 12.17 5.07 2.70
CA LEU A 64 11.26 4.21 3.47
C LEU A 64 11.30 2.74 3.02
N CYS A 65 12.09 2.39 2.01
CA CYS A 65 12.25 0.99 1.61
C CYS A 65 12.78 0.14 2.77
N HIS A 66 12.16 -1.01 2.98
CA HIS A 66 12.57 -1.94 4.03
C HIS A 66 12.19 -3.36 3.64
N ALA A 67 13.05 -4.33 3.96
CA ALA A 67 12.85 -5.72 3.56
C ALA A 67 11.59 -6.37 4.15
N ARG A 68 11.01 -5.81 5.21
CA ARG A 68 9.91 -6.45 5.96
C ARG A 68 8.52 -5.99 5.55
N TYR A 69 8.41 -4.99 4.68
CA TYR A 69 7.09 -4.46 4.30
C TYR A 69 7.10 -3.95 2.86
N CYS A 70 5.90 -3.63 2.38
CA CYS A 70 5.67 -2.90 1.14
C CYS A 70 4.79 -1.70 1.46
N LEU A 71 5.16 -0.52 0.95
CA LEU A 71 4.34 0.68 1.04
C LEU A 71 3.75 0.97 -0.34
N VAL A 72 2.45 1.22 -0.40
CA VAL A 72 1.77 1.54 -1.66
C VAL A 72 0.98 2.83 -1.49
N CYS A 73 1.44 3.88 -2.17
CA CYS A 73 0.73 5.14 -2.28
C CYS A 73 -0.21 5.07 -3.48
N VAL A 74 -1.51 5.23 -3.23
CA VAL A 74 -2.54 5.16 -4.27
C VAL A 74 -2.85 6.58 -4.73
N ASP A 75 -2.20 7.01 -5.82
CA ASP A 75 -2.28 8.38 -6.33
C ASP A 75 -3.37 8.49 -7.39
N VAL A 76 -4.62 8.36 -6.94
CA VAL A 76 -5.83 8.47 -7.77
C VAL A 76 -6.91 9.16 -6.95
N ALA A 77 -8.03 9.48 -7.58
CA ALA A 77 -9.17 10.03 -6.85
C ALA A 77 -9.66 9.02 -5.80
N GLN A 78 -10.19 9.52 -4.68
CA GLN A 78 -10.60 8.68 -3.56
C GLN A 78 -11.58 7.57 -3.98
N TYR A 79 -12.53 7.90 -4.87
CA TYR A 79 -13.54 6.93 -5.33
C TYR A 79 -12.97 5.84 -6.25
N GLU A 80 -11.72 5.96 -6.67
CA GLU A 80 -11.04 4.99 -7.51
C GLU A 80 -10.09 4.08 -6.71
N ALA A 81 -9.89 4.37 -5.43
CA ALA A 81 -8.83 3.74 -4.65
C ALA A 81 -8.96 2.21 -4.60
N ALA A 82 -10.15 1.70 -4.32
CA ALA A 82 -10.37 0.25 -4.22
C ALA A 82 -10.07 -0.45 -5.55
N ALA A 83 -10.49 0.11 -6.67
CA ALA A 83 -10.25 -0.47 -7.98
C ALA A 83 -8.75 -0.58 -8.28
N PHE A 84 -7.98 0.46 -7.94
CA PHE A 84 -6.52 0.45 -8.15
C PHE A 84 -5.81 -0.51 -7.20
N VAL A 85 -6.26 -0.63 -5.95
CA VAL A 85 -5.74 -1.62 -5.02
C VAL A 85 -5.93 -3.03 -5.59
N ARG A 86 -7.16 -3.36 -6.05
CA ARG A 86 -7.44 -4.68 -6.63
C ARG A 86 -6.59 -4.94 -7.86
N ARG A 87 -6.49 -3.94 -8.76
CA ARG A 87 -5.69 -4.05 -9.97
C ARG A 87 -4.22 -4.35 -9.66
N PHE A 88 -3.68 -3.66 -8.66
CA PHE A 88 -2.32 -3.88 -8.20
C PHE A 88 -2.12 -5.29 -7.64
N LEU A 89 -3.04 -5.76 -6.79
CA LEU A 89 -2.94 -7.09 -6.18
C LEU A 89 -3.05 -8.22 -7.21
N ARG A 90 -3.62 -7.95 -8.37
CA ARG A 90 -3.75 -8.91 -9.48
C ARG A 90 -2.63 -8.78 -10.51
N HIS A 91 -1.78 -7.76 -10.38
CA HIS A 91 -0.67 -7.56 -11.32
C HIS A 91 0.36 -8.67 -11.13
N LYS A 92 0.80 -9.25 -12.26
CA LYS A 92 1.71 -10.41 -12.26
C LYS A 92 3.00 -10.20 -11.47
N ASP A 93 3.46 -8.96 -11.36
CA ASP A 93 4.71 -8.64 -10.66
C ASP A 93 4.49 -8.40 -9.17
N PHE A 94 3.24 -8.31 -8.71
CA PHE A 94 2.91 -7.94 -7.33
C PHE A 94 1.82 -8.79 -6.68
N ASP A 95 1.48 -9.91 -7.29
CA ASP A 95 0.34 -10.73 -6.86
C ASP A 95 0.63 -11.62 -5.64
N THR A 96 1.84 -11.58 -5.11
CA THR A 96 2.21 -12.27 -3.87
C THR A 96 2.96 -11.33 -2.93
N GLU A 97 2.91 -11.63 -1.62
CA GLU A 97 3.66 -10.86 -0.63
C GLU A 97 5.16 -10.90 -0.90
N ALA A 98 5.68 -12.04 -1.34
CA ALA A 98 7.11 -12.17 -1.65
C ALA A 98 7.54 -11.23 -2.78
N LYS A 99 6.67 -11.02 -3.78
CA LYS A 99 6.95 -10.10 -4.88
C LYS A 99 6.86 -8.64 -4.46
N ARG A 100 6.03 -8.31 -3.47
CA ARG A 100 5.84 -6.94 -3.01
C ARG A 100 6.87 -6.49 -1.99
N ARG A 101 7.39 -7.41 -1.19
CA ARG A 101 8.30 -7.10 -0.08
C ARG A 101 9.51 -6.28 -0.53
N GLY A 102 9.85 -5.27 0.26
CA GLY A 102 11.03 -4.44 -0.01
C GLY A 102 10.80 -3.30 -1.00
N THR A 103 9.54 -3.04 -1.38
CA THR A 103 9.23 -2.00 -2.37
C THR A 103 8.42 -0.87 -1.76
N VAL A 104 8.65 0.33 -2.28
CA VAL A 104 7.81 1.51 -2.05
C VAL A 104 7.23 1.90 -3.41
N ILE A 105 5.91 1.92 -3.51
CA ILE A 105 5.19 1.96 -4.79
C ILE A 105 4.23 3.13 -4.81
N ARG A 106 4.10 3.75 -5.98
CA ARG A 106 3.05 4.71 -6.28
C ARG A 106 2.23 4.20 -7.47
N LEU A 107 0.92 4.08 -7.26
CA LEU A 107 -0.02 3.70 -8.30
C LEU A 107 -0.70 4.94 -8.85
N SER A 108 -0.77 5.07 -10.17
CA SER A 108 -1.50 6.17 -10.81
C SER A 108 -2.10 5.69 -12.12
N HIS A 109 -2.91 6.54 -12.75
CA HIS A 109 -3.42 6.25 -14.09
C HIS A 109 -2.29 6.10 -15.11
N ALA A 110 -1.18 6.81 -14.90
CA ALA A 110 -0.03 6.77 -15.80
C ALA A 110 0.76 5.47 -15.70
N GLY A 111 0.63 4.74 -14.60
CA GLY A 111 1.37 3.49 -14.42
C GLY A 111 1.75 3.22 -12.97
N ILE A 112 2.72 2.35 -12.81
CA ILE A 112 3.26 1.95 -11.51
C ILE A 112 4.67 2.46 -11.41
N PHE A 113 4.96 3.24 -10.37
CA PHE A 113 6.29 3.78 -10.09
C PHE A 113 6.77 3.19 -8.78
N LEU A 114 8.04 2.78 -8.70
CA LEU A 114 8.49 2.12 -7.48
C LEU A 114 9.99 2.30 -7.23
N TRP A 115 10.33 2.21 -5.96
CA TRP A 115 11.69 2.08 -5.46
C TRP A 115 11.88 0.68 -4.92
N LEU A 116 12.95 0.02 -5.37
CA LEU A 116 13.35 -1.28 -4.85
C LEU A 116 14.40 -1.08 -3.75
N LEU A 117 14.40 -1.98 -2.77
CA LEU A 117 15.39 -1.96 -1.70
C LEU A 117 16.79 -2.03 -2.31
N HIS A 118 17.68 -1.16 -1.84
CA HIS A 118 19.06 -1.03 -2.32
C HIS A 118 19.22 -0.54 -3.76
N SER A 119 18.16 -0.07 -4.38
CA SER A 119 18.24 0.51 -5.72
C SER A 119 18.38 2.03 -5.63
N GLU A 120 19.14 2.62 -6.55
CA GLU A 120 19.32 4.07 -6.63
C GLU A 120 18.44 4.71 -7.70
N LYS A 121 17.68 3.90 -8.44
CA LYS A 121 16.86 4.39 -9.54
C LYS A 121 15.40 4.00 -9.35
N GLU A 122 14.53 4.97 -9.64
CA GLU A 122 13.10 4.69 -9.70
C GLU A 122 12.80 3.83 -10.92
N VAL A 123 11.93 2.85 -10.74
CA VAL A 123 11.46 1.97 -11.82
C VAL A 123 10.04 2.38 -12.18
N SER A 124 9.72 2.40 -13.47
CA SER A 124 8.35 2.62 -13.92
C SER A 124 7.86 1.43 -14.74
N LEU A 125 6.63 1.02 -14.49
CA LEU A 125 5.99 -0.10 -15.19
C LEU A 125 4.63 0.35 -15.72
N ASN A 126 4.24 -0.24 -16.84
CA ASN A 126 2.89 -0.07 -17.35
C ASN A 126 1.92 -0.98 -16.58
N TRP A 127 0.63 -0.61 -16.60
CA TRP A 127 -0.40 -1.46 -16.01
C TRP A 127 -0.57 -2.79 -16.76
N GLU A 128 -0.18 -2.83 -18.00
CA GLU A 128 -0.34 -4.01 -18.87
C GLU A 128 0.95 -4.77 -19.07
#